data_bbbe87a54adfb92402b20b174911b27e
#
_entry.id   bbbe87a54adfb92402b20b174911b27e
#
_cell.length_a   1.000
_cell.length_b   1.000
_cell.length_c   1.000
_cell.angle_alpha   90.00
_cell.angle_beta   90.00
_cell.angle_gamma   90.00
#
_symmetry.space_group_name_H-M   'P 1'
#
loop_
_entity.id
_entity.type
_entity.pdbx_description
1 polymer ?
#
loop_
_entity_poly.entity_id
_entity_poly.type
_entity_poly.pdbx_seq_one_letter_code
_entity_poly.pdbx_strand_id
1 'polypeptide(L)'
;MTNKTSNDLGRDSIGKLLFRLAVPSITAQVVNMLYNIVDRIYIGHIPGIGATALTGVGVTFPIIMIIAAFSSLIGMGGGPRASICMGQGKYDEAERILGNCFVTLLGISVALTALFLLTGEPLLYLFGASDDTLPYGLSYMNIYVSGTIFVQMALGLNSFITDRKSVV
;
A
#
# COMPACT_ATOMS: atom_id res chain seq x y z
N MET A 1 21.08 32.04 0.44
CA MET A 1 21.99 30.98 0.97
C MET A 1 21.15 29.93 1.67
N THR A 2 20.62 28.99 0.93
CA THR A 2 19.83 27.87 1.47
C THR A 2 20.78 26.72 1.78
N ASN A 3 21.02 26.52 3.06
CA ASN A 3 21.84 25.42 3.57
C ASN A 3 21.16 24.09 3.26
N LYS A 4 21.42 23.54 2.07
CA LYS A 4 21.05 22.17 1.69
C LYS A 4 21.93 21.25 2.54
N THR A 5 21.41 20.77 3.65
CA THR A 5 22.02 19.65 4.38
C THR A 5 21.99 18.45 3.44
N SER A 6 23.06 18.29 2.67
CA SER A 6 23.28 17.07 1.90
C SER A 6 23.35 15.92 2.89
N ASN A 7 22.44 14.96 2.74
CA ASN A 7 22.49 13.71 3.48
C ASN A 7 23.72 12.93 2.99
N ASP A 8 24.83 13.08 3.67
CA ASP A 8 26.01 12.28 3.40
C ASP A 8 25.88 10.97 4.20
N LEU A 9 25.23 9.97 3.57
CA LEU A 9 24.96 8.67 4.13
C LEU A 9 26.26 7.93 4.55
N GLY A 10 27.42 8.39 4.06
CA GLY A 10 28.72 7.79 4.37
C GLY A 10 29.46 8.43 5.56
N ARG A 11 29.03 9.61 6.04
CA ARG A 11 29.76 10.37 7.07
C ARG A 11 29.00 10.61 8.37
N ASP A 12 27.66 10.56 8.34
CA ASP A 12 26.85 10.76 9.53
C ASP A 12 26.90 9.54 10.46
N SER A 13 26.85 9.75 11.78
CA SER A 13 26.78 8.67 12.74
C SER A 13 25.51 7.84 12.52
N ILE A 14 25.64 6.52 12.50
CA ILE A 14 24.55 5.57 12.22
C ILE A 14 23.31 5.83 13.07
N GLY A 15 23.48 6.15 14.36
CA GLY A 15 22.37 6.43 15.26
C GLY A 15 21.57 7.69 14.85
N LYS A 16 22.25 8.78 14.47
CA LYS A 16 21.61 10.02 14.03
C LYS A 16 20.85 9.83 12.72
N LEU A 17 21.45 9.08 11.79
CA LEU A 17 20.83 8.74 10.51
C LEU A 17 19.57 7.88 10.71
N LEU A 18 19.66 6.88 11.58
CA LEU A 18 18.57 5.97 11.92
C LEU A 18 17.39 6.73 12.55
N PHE A 19 17.63 7.62 13.52
CA PHE A 19 16.60 8.46 14.10
C PHE A 19 15.94 9.38 13.07
N ARG A 20 16.73 10.00 12.22
CA ARG A 20 16.25 10.93 11.20
C ARG A 20 15.36 10.27 10.14
N LEU A 21 15.63 9.01 9.81
CA LEU A 21 14.82 8.24 8.86
C LEU A 21 13.64 7.53 9.54
N ALA A 22 13.84 7.01 10.74
CA ALA A 22 12.82 6.25 11.46
C ALA A 22 11.67 7.15 11.97
N VAL A 23 11.96 8.34 12.52
CA VAL A 23 10.94 9.21 13.10
C VAL A 23 9.84 9.60 12.09
N PRO A 24 10.15 10.10 10.87
CA PRO A 24 9.10 10.39 9.89
C PRO A 24 8.32 9.16 9.47
N SER A 25 9.00 8.02 9.28
CA SER A 25 8.35 6.77 8.89
C SER A 25 7.43 6.23 9.98
N ILE A 26 7.87 6.23 11.23
CA ILE A 26 7.06 5.83 12.39
C ILE A 26 5.85 6.77 12.53
N THR A 27 6.07 8.09 12.42
CA THR A 27 4.99 9.08 12.50
C THR A 27 3.93 8.83 11.43
N ALA A 28 4.35 8.59 10.19
CA ALA A 28 3.42 8.27 9.09
C ALA A 28 2.62 6.99 9.39
N GLN A 29 3.26 5.95 9.93
CA GLN A 29 2.58 4.70 10.28
C GLN A 29 1.61 4.87 11.46
N VAL A 30 1.98 5.66 12.48
CA VAL A 30 1.09 5.99 13.60
C VAL A 30 -0.14 6.74 13.12
N VAL A 31 0.02 7.74 12.24
CA VAL A 31 -1.11 8.48 11.67
C VAL A 31 -2.02 7.56 10.86
N ASN A 32 -1.45 6.66 10.05
CA ASN A 32 -2.22 5.68 9.30
C ASN A 32 -2.96 4.71 10.21
N MET A 33 -2.34 4.27 11.30
CA MET A 33 -2.98 3.41 12.31
C MET A 33 -4.13 4.12 13.02
N LEU A 34 -3.93 5.39 13.42
CA LEU A 34 -4.97 6.21 14.03
C LEU A 34 -6.16 6.41 13.08
N TYR A 35 -5.90 6.68 11.81
CA TYR A 35 -6.94 6.76 10.80
C TYR A 35 -7.79 5.48 10.75
N ASN A 36 -7.15 4.31 10.68
CA ASN A 36 -7.85 3.02 10.68
C ASN A 36 -8.66 2.76 11.95
N ILE A 37 -8.16 3.18 13.12
CA ILE A 37 -8.87 3.04 14.40
C ILE A 37 -10.12 3.93 14.38
N VAL A 38 -9.98 5.19 13.99
CA VAL A 38 -11.09 6.15 13.92
C VAL A 38 -12.17 5.66 12.95
N ASP A 39 -11.78 5.18 11.77
CA ASP A 39 -12.69 4.61 10.79
C ASP A 39 -13.53 3.45 11.39
N ARG A 40 -12.88 2.52 12.08
CA ARG A 40 -13.54 1.39 12.74
C ARG A 40 -14.46 1.84 13.89
N ILE A 41 -14.10 2.87 14.64
CA ILE A 41 -14.95 3.44 15.67
C ILE A 41 -16.23 4.02 15.06
N TYR A 42 -16.12 4.76 13.95
CA TYR A 42 -17.28 5.30 13.26
C TYR A 42 -18.21 4.21 12.75
N ILE A 43 -17.67 3.20 12.06
CA ILE A 43 -18.46 2.07 11.56
C ILE A 43 -19.14 1.32 12.72
N GLY A 44 -18.41 1.05 13.83
CA GLY A 44 -18.95 0.33 14.96
C GLY A 44 -20.05 1.06 15.73
N HIS A 45 -20.12 2.39 15.62
CA HIS A 45 -21.13 3.21 16.27
C HIS A 45 -22.40 3.49 15.42
N ILE A 46 -22.49 2.90 14.22
CA ILE A 46 -23.70 3.03 13.40
C ILE A 46 -24.89 2.37 14.13
N PRO A 47 -25.97 3.12 14.44
CA PRO A 47 -27.08 2.57 15.20
C PRO A 47 -27.72 1.34 14.51
N GLY A 48 -27.89 0.27 15.24
CA GLY A 48 -28.59 -0.95 14.81
C GLY A 48 -27.76 -1.93 13.97
N ILE A 49 -26.73 -1.45 13.24
CA ILE A 49 -25.96 -2.30 12.29
C ILE A 49 -24.45 -2.26 12.53
N GLY A 50 -23.95 -1.45 13.46
CA GLY A 50 -22.51 -1.19 13.62
C GLY A 50 -21.67 -2.44 13.81
N ALA A 51 -22.07 -3.36 14.67
CA ALA A 51 -21.34 -4.60 14.92
C ALA A 51 -21.31 -5.49 13.67
N THR A 52 -22.43 -5.64 12.96
CA THR A 52 -22.56 -6.45 11.74
C THR A 52 -21.75 -5.85 10.59
N ALA A 53 -21.82 -4.52 10.42
CA ALA A 53 -21.05 -3.80 9.42
C ALA A 53 -19.53 -3.89 9.69
N LEU A 54 -19.11 -3.73 10.94
CA LEU A 54 -17.70 -3.86 11.34
C LEU A 54 -17.16 -5.26 11.07
N THR A 55 -17.96 -6.30 11.35
CA THR A 55 -17.61 -7.69 11.04
C THR A 55 -17.51 -7.89 9.53
N GLY A 56 -18.48 -7.39 8.76
CA GLY A 56 -18.45 -7.45 7.29
C GLY A 56 -17.20 -6.81 6.68
N VAL A 57 -16.82 -5.62 7.16
CA VAL A 57 -15.57 -4.96 6.76
C VAL A 57 -14.35 -5.79 7.20
N GLY A 58 -14.39 -6.40 8.39
CA GLY A 58 -13.31 -7.26 8.88
C GLY A 58 -13.02 -8.47 7.98
N VAL A 59 -14.06 -9.10 7.44
CA VAL A 59 -13.95 -10.27 6.54
C VAL A 59 -13.30 -9.92 5.20
N THR A 60 -13.30 -8.64 4.78
CA THR A 60 -12.62 -8.20 3.54
C THR A 60 -11.10 -8.05 3.72
N PHE A 61 -10.60 -8.09 4.96
CA PHE A 61 -9.18 -7.83 5.24
C PHE A 61 -8.20 -8.77 4.50
N PRO A 62 -8.46 -10.09 4.35
CA PRO A 62 -7.58 -10.96 3.56
C PRO A 62 -7.46 -10.53 2.10
N ILE A 63 -8.53 -10.05 1.49
CA ILE A 63 -8.53 -9.55 0.11
C ILE A 63 -7.65 -8.30 0.00
N ILE A 64 -7.80 -7.38 0.94
CA ILE A 64 -6.96 -6.16 1.03
C ILE A 64 -5.48 -6.53 1.16
N MET A 65 -5.16 -7.53 1.99
CA MET A 65 -3.79 -8.02 2.19
C MET A 65 -3.22 -8.64 0.90
N ILE A 66 -4.01 -9.38 0.14
CA ILE A 66 -3.58 -9.95 -1.15
C ILE A 66 -3.23 -8.81 -2.12
N ILE A 67 -4.10 -7.80 -2.25
CA ILE A 67 -3.85 -6.63 -3.11
C ILE A 67 -2.55 -5.92 -2.69
N ALA A 68 -2.37 -5.67 -1.40
CA ALA A 68 -1.19 -5.03 -0.85
C ALA A 68 0.09 -5.87 -1.06
N ALA A 69 0.00 -7.19 -0.97
CA ALA A 69 1.12 -8.10 -1.19
C ALA A 69 1.66 -8.01 -2.62
N PHE A 70 0.79 -7.96 -3.63
CA PHE A 70 1.22 -7.78 -5.02
C PHE A 70 1.88 -6.42 -5.25
N SER A 71 1.35 -5.34 -4.66
CA SER A 71 1.98 -4.01 -4.72
C SER A 71 3.37 -4.01 -4.09
N SER A 72 3.49 -4.63 -2.91
CA SER A 72 4.76 -4.73 -2.18
C SER A 72 5.78 -5.57 -2.94
N LEU A 73 5.37 -6.67 -3.55
CA LEU A 73 6.25 -7.54 -4.34
C LEU A 73 6.93 -6.74 -5.47
N ILE A 74 6.15 -5.96 -6.22
CA ILE A 74 6.67 -5.15 -7.32
C ILE A 74 7.51 -3.98 -6.79
N GLY A 75 7.03 -3.28 -5.76
CA GLY A 75 7.74 -2.14 -5.17
C GLY A 75 9.09 -2.53 -4.55
N MET A 76 9.11 -3.60 -3.75
CA MET A 76 10.33 -4.10 -3.09
C MET A 76 11.28 -4.79 -4.07
N GLY A 77 10.77 -5.35 -5.17
CA GLY A 77 11.61 -5.95 -6.21
C GLY A 77 12.23 -4.92 -7.15
N GLY A 78 11.48 -3.90 -7.53
CA GLY A 78 11.90 -2.89 -8.51
C GLY A 78 12.62 -1.68 -7.91
N GLY A 79 12.14 -1.17 -6.75
CA GLY A 79 12.67 0.05 -6.13
C GLY A 79 14.17 0.00 -5.85
N PRO A 80 14.69 -0.96 -5.06
CA PRO A 80 16.12 -1.07 -4.78
C PRO A 80 16.96 -1.25 -6.03
N ARG A 81 16.46 -2.00 -7.01
CA ARG A 81 17.17 -2.23 -8.27
C ARG A 81 17.30 -0.96 -9.10
N ALA A 82 16.23 -0.17 -9.19
CA ALA A 82 16.26 1.13 -9.84
C ALA A 82 17.22 2.10 -9.14
N SER A 83 17.24 2.09 -7.79
CA SER A 83 18.14 2.91 -6.99
C SER A 83 19.61 2.57 -7.22
N ILE A 84 19.95 1.28 -7.33
CA ILE A 84 21.31 0.83 -7.68
C ILE A 84 21.71 1.34 -9.06
N CYS A 85 20.83 1.22 -10.07
CA CYS A 85 21.09 1.73 -11.42
C CYS A 85 21.31 3.25 -11.42
N MET A 86 20.49 4.00 -10.67
CA MET A 86 20.68 5.46 -10.51
C MET A 86 22.02 5.79 -9.85
N GLY A 87 22.41 5.07 -8.80
CA GLY A 87 23.71 5.25 -8.13
C GLY A 87 24.91 4.94 -9.02
N GLN A 88 24.73 4.09 -10.02
CA GLN A 88 25.75 3.78 -11.05
C GLN A 88 25.71 4.76 -12.24
N GLY A 89 24.84 5.74 -12.26
CA GLY A 89 24.67 6.67 -13.37
C GLY A 89 23.90 6.11 -14.58
N LYS A 90 23.31 4.91 -14.45
CA LYS A 90 22.57 4.23 -15.51
C LYS A 90 21.08 4.62 -15.48
N TYR A 91 20.79 5.85 -15.78
CA TYR A 91 19.42 6.40 -15.68
C TYR A 91 18.45 5.73 -16.64
N ASP A 92 18.87 5.38 -17.86
CA ASP A 92 18.02 4.69 -18.85
C ASP A 92 17.56 3.31 -18.36
N GLU A 93 18.43 2.58 -17.67
CA GLU A 93 18.06 1.28 -17.07
C GLU A 93 17.08 1.47 -15.90
N ALA A 94 17.28 2.48 -15.07
CA ALA A 94 16.38 2.80 -13.96
C ALA A 94 14.97 3.21 -14.47
N GLU A 95 14.87 3.99 -15.53
CA GLU A 95 13.60 4.35 -16.16
C GLU A 95 12.88 3.13 -16.75
N ARG A 96 13.62 2.23 -17.39
CA ARG A 96 13.05 0.96 -17.90
C ARG A 96 12.51 0.09 -16.77
N ILE A 97 13.21 -0.02 -15.64
CA ILE A 97 12.73 -0.76 -14.47
C ILE A 97 11.43 -0.14 -13.96
N LEU A 98 11.39 1.18 -13.79
CA LEU A 98 10.20 1.90 -13.34
C LEU A 98 9.03 1.71 -14.30
N GLY A 99 9.27 1.83 -15.62
CA GLY A 99 8.25 1.63 -16.64
C GLY A 99 7.69 0.20 -16.63
N ASN A 100 8.55 -0.80 -16.52
CA ASN A 100 8.12 -2.20 -16.42
C ASN A 100 7.31 -2.46 -15.15
N CYS A 101 7.74 -1.93 -14.01
CA CYS A 101 6.99 -2.04 -12.76
C CYS A 101 5.62 -1.36 -12.86
N PHE A 102 5.55 -0.18 -13.48
CA PHE A 102 4.29 0.53 -13.70
C PHE A 102 3.30 -0.29 -14.54
N VAL A 103 3.75 -0.80 -15.70
CA VAL A 103 2.90 -1.62 -16.59
C VAL A 103 2.48 -2.91 -15.90
N THR A 104 3.38 -3.55 -15.14
CA THR A 104 3.06 -4.77 -14.40
C THR A 104 2.04 -4.51 -13.30
N LEU A 105 2.19 -3.42 -12.52
CA LEU A 105 1.20 -3.01 -11.51
C LEU A 105 -0.15 -2.73 -12.13
N LEU A 106 -0.19 -2.07 -13.29
CA LEU A 106 -1.43 -1.80 -14.02
C LEU A 106 -2.10 -3.12 -14.45
N GLY A 107 -1.35 -4.02 -15.05
CA GLY A 107 -1.87 -5.33 -15.48
C GLY A 107 -2.40 -6.16 -14.31
N ILE A 108 -1.64 -6.23 -13.21
CA ILE A 108 -2.05 -6.94 -11.99
C ILE A 108 -3.30 -6.29 -11.37
N SER A 109 -3.36 -4.95 -11.32
CA SER A 109 -4.52 -4.25 -10.75
C SER A 109 -5.81 -4.56 -11.51
N VAL A 110 -5.76 -4.56 -12.85
CA VAL A 110 -6.89 -4.92 -13.69
C VAL A 110 -7.30 -6.38 -13.47
N ALA A 111 -6.32 -7.30 -13.44
CA ALA A 111 -6.57 -8.71 -13.22
C ALA A 111 -7.19 -8.98 -11.83
N LEU A 112 -6.66 -8.37 -10.77
CA LEU A 112 -7.19 -8.50 -9.42
C LEU A 112 -8.58 -7.87 -9.28
N THR A 113 -8.79 -6.70 -9.90
CA THR A 113 -10.11 -6.07 -9.92
C THR A 113 -11.15 -6.99 -10.57
N ALA A 114 -10.85 -7.52 -11.76
CA ALA A 114 -11.75 -8.44 -12.44
C ALA A 114 -12.00 -9.72 -11.61
N LEU A 115 -10.93 -10.30 -11.07
CA LEU A 115 -11.02 -11.52 -10.24
C LEU A 115 -11.93 -11.29 -9.03
N PHE A 116 -11.67 -10.26 -8.24
CA PHE A 116 -12.41 -10.01 -7.00
C PHE A 116 -13.83 -9.51 -7.23
N LEU A 117 -14.11 -8.79 -8.30
CA LEU A 117 -15.51 -8.45 -8.65
C LEU A 117 -16.31 -9.66 -9.08
N LEU A 118 -15.69 -10.64 -9.75
CA LEU A 118 -16.37 -11.86 -10.20
C LEU A 118 -16.51 -12.91 -9.10
N THR A 119 -15.55 -12.98 -8.18
CA THR A 119 -15.48 -14.03 -7.15
C THR A 119 -15.68 -13.51 -5.73
N GLY A 120 -16.06 -12.24 -5.56
CA GLY A 120 -16.13 -11.60 -4.26
C GLY A 120 -17.07 -12.25 -3.26
N GLU A 121 -18.27 -12.58 -3.69
CA GLU A 121 -19.25 -13.24 -2.83
C GLU A 121 -18.77 -14.59 -2.28
N PRO A 122 -18.36 -15.57 -3.11
CA PRO A 122 -17.86 -16.85 -2.61
C PRO A 122 -16.58 -16.71 -1.79
N LEU A 123 -15.72 -15.73 -2.08
CA LEU A 123 -14.53 -15.47 -1.30
C LEU A 123 -14.85 -14.93 0.10
N LEU A 124 -15.82 -14.03 0.21
CA LEU A 124 -16.24 -13.52 1.51
C LEU A 124 -16.84 -14.62 2.39
N TYR A 125 -17.65 -15.51 1.82
CA TYR A 125 -18.13 -16.69 2.55
C TYR A 125 -16.98 -17.60 2.99
N LEU A 126 -16.00 -17.83 2.13
CA LEU A 126 -14.81 -18.62 2.48
C LEU A 126 -14.02 -18.00 3.64
N PHE A 127 -13.97 -16.66 3.72
CA PHE A 127 -13.31 -15.92 4.80
C PHE A 127 -14.19 -15.75 6.05
N GLY A 128 -15.40 -16.32 6.07
CA GLY A 128 -16.25 -16.36 7.25
C GLY A 128 -17.36 -15.32 7.29
N ALA A 129 -17.75 -14.73 6.16
CA ALA A 129 -18.96 -13.93 6.09
C ALA A 129 -20.19 -14.77 6.36
N SER A 130 -21.16 -14.21 7.09
CA SER A 130 -22.53 -14.74 7.23
C SER A 130 -23.48 -13.98 6.31
N ASP A 131 -24.69 -14.50 6.13
CA ASP A 131 -25.73 -13.83 5.32
C ASP A 131 -26.02 -12.39 5.80
N ASP A 132 -25.91 -12.16 7.11
CA ASP A 132 -26.11 -10.84 7.70
C ASP A 132 -24.93 -9.86 7.46
N THR A 133 -23.70 -10.36 7.39
CA THR A 133 -22.49 -9.56 7.26
C THR A 133 -22.07 -9.36 5.79
N LEU A 134 -22.49 -10.27 4.91
CA LEU A 134 -22.12 -10.28 3.50
C LEU A 134 -22.46 -8.99 2.75
N PRO A 135 -23.65 -8.38 2.89
CA PRO A 135 -23.99 -7.15 2.16
C PRO A 135 -23.04 -6.00 2.46
N TYR A 136 -22.63 -5.87 3.73
CA TYR A 136 -21.68 -4.83 4.17
C TYR A 136 -20.26 -5.10 3.67
N GLY A 137 -19.83 -6.37 3.76
CA GLY A 137 -18.54 -6.80 3.24
C GLY A 137 -18.44 -6.62 1.73
N LEU A 138 -19.45 -7.03 0.96
CA LEU A 138 -19.50 -6.85 -0.49
C LEU A 138 -19.49 -5.38 -0.90
N SER A 139 -20.29 -4.54 -0.26
CA SER A 139 -20.34 -3.11 -0.56
C SER A 139 -18.97 -2.46 -0.34
N TYR A 140 -18.34 -2.73 0.80
CA TYR A 140 -17.00 -2.21 1.11
C TYR A 140 -15.96 -2.75 0.13
N MET A 141 -15.95 -4.05 -0.11
CA MET A 141 -15.02 -4.71 -1.03
C MET A 141 -15.14 -4.15 -2.45
N ASN A 142 -16.35 -4.00 -2.98
CA ASN A 142 -16.56 -3.50 -4.33
C ASN A 142 -16.02 -2.09 -4.53
N ILE A 143 -16.20 -1.21 -3.53
CA ILE A 143 -15.63 0.15 -3.55
C ILE A 143 -14.10 0.07 -3.51
N TYR A 144 -13.53 -0.72 -2.58
CA TYR A 144 -12.08 -0.86 -2.43
C TYR A 144 -11.44 -1.46 -3.70
N VAL A 145 -12.02 -2.54 -4.23
CA VAL A 145 -11.52 -3.24 -5.42
C VAL A 145 -11.61 -2.36 -6.66
N SER A 146 -12.67 -1.55 -6.81
CA SER A 146 -12.76 -0.56 -7.90
C SER A 146 -11.65 0.49 -7.83
N GLY A 147 -11.17 0.81 -6.62
CA GLY A 147 -10.03 1.70 -6.39
C GLY A 147 -8.66 1.02 -6.43
N THR A 148 -8.58 -0.30 -6.67
CA THR A 148 -7.32 -1.09 -6.59
C THR A 148 -6.22 -0.52 -7.49
N ILE A 149 -6.53 0.02 -8.65
CA ILE A 149 -5.55 0.65 -9.55
C ILE A 149 -4.80 1.77 -8.82
N PHE A 150 -5.52 2.66 -8.13
CA PHE A 150 -4.91 3.76 -7.39
C PHE A 150 -4.11 3.26 -6.19
N VAL A 151 -4.62 2.27 -5.48
CA VAL A 151 -3.93 1.65 -4.33
C VAL A 151 -2.64 0.98 -4.79
N GLN A 152 -2.68 0.19 -5.85
CA GLN A 152 -1.52 -0.49 -6.42
C GLN A 152 -0.45 0.51 -6.88
N MET A 153 -0.84 1.58 -7.57
CA MET A 153 0.08 2.62 -7.99
C MET A 153 0.68 3.36 -6.79
N ALA A 154 -0.13 3.75 -5.82
CA ALA A 154 0.35 4.46 -4.63
C ALA A 154 1.33 3.62 -3.81
N LEU A 155 1.00 2.36 -3.52
CA LEU A 155 1.84 1.48 -2.71
C LEU A 155 3.06 0.97 -3.49
N GLY A 156 2.86 0.53 -4.74
CA GLY A 156 3.93 -0.07 -5.54
C GLY A 156 4.99 0.94 -5.97
N LEU A 157 4.60 2.17 -6.31
CA LEU A 157 5.54 3.22 -6.70
C LEU A 157 6.15 3.98 -5.52
N ASN A 158 5.60 3.85 -4.32
CA ASN A 158 6.12 4.53 -3.13
C ASN A 158 7.60 4.18 -2.85
N SER A 159 8.00 2.92 -3.10
CA SER A 159 9.39 2.47 -2.95
C SER A 159 10.34 3.26 -3.85
N PHE A 160 9.97 3.52 -5.09
CA PHE A 160 10.80 4.30 -6.03
C PHE A 160 10.95 5.75 -5.61
N ILE A 161 9.92 6.36 -5.00
CA ILE A 161 9.97 7.74 -4.50
C ILE A 161 10.84 7.83 -3.25
N THR A 162 10.72 6.86 -2.35
CA THR A 162 11.45 6.83 -1.09
C THR A 162 12.94 6.58 -1.34
N ASP A 163 13.27 5.62 -2.19
CA ASP A 163 14.65 5.27 -2.53
C ASP A 163 15.36 6.39 -3.29
N ARG A 164 14.65 7.11 -4.17
CA ARG A 164 15.22 8.27 -4.88
C ARG A 164 15.69 9.38 -3.94
N LYS A 165 15.00 9.58 -2.81
CA LYS A 165 15.41 10.58 -1.80
C LYS A 165 16.66 10.18 -1.04
N SER A 166 17.02 8.91 -1.03
CA SER A 166 18.23 8.42 -0.34
C SER A 166 19.48 8.48 -1.23
N VAL A 167 19.34 8.66 -2.54
CA VAL A 167 20.44 8.70 -3.52
C VAL A 167 20.86 10.16 -3.87
N VAL A 168 20.03 11.16 -3.56
CA VAL A 168 20.29 12.60 -3.78
C VAL A 168 20.68 13.26 -2.47
#